data_aa42b463e93912be3ac826a6a3face20
#
_entry.id   aa42b463e93912be3ac826a6a3face20
#
_cell.length_a   1.000
_cell.length_b   1.000
_cell.length_c   1.000
_cell.angle_alpha   90.00
_cell.angle_beta   90.00
_cell.angle_gamma   90.00
#
_symmetry.space_group_name_H-M   'P 1'
#
loop_
_entity.id
_entity.type
_entity.pdbx_description
1 polymer ?
#
loop_
_entity_poly.entity_id
_entity_poly.type
_entity_poly.pdbx_seq_one_letter_code
_entity_poly.pdbx_strand_id
1 'polypeptide(L)'
;MKLTNFDDFLQKELKRPEVKKEFDSLEEEYRLATELIRLRQKAGLTQRDLAEKVKTSQPCIARLESGKYHNVSMAFLRKVGRALGVEPHISFRRARGTH
;
A
#
# COMPACT_ATOMS: atom_id res chain seq x y z
N MET A 1 -9.63 5.73 11.20
CA MET A 1 -9.15 4.40 11.51
C MET A 1 -8.03 4.46 12.52
N LYS A 2 -8.09 3.63 13.51
CA LYS A 2 -7.05 3.59 14.53
C LYS A 2 -5.94 2.67 14.08
N LEU A 3 -4.85 3.24 13.62
CA LEU A 3 -3.69 2.46 13.22
C LEU A 3 -2.85 2.05 14.42
N THR A 4 -3.06 2.70 15.56
CA THR A 4 -2.27 2.50 16.77
C THR A 4 -2.27 1.06 17.26
N ASN A 5 -3.45 0.44 17.31
CA ASN A 5 -3.55 -0.95 17.78
C ASN A 5 -2.84 -1.92 16.83
N PHE A 6 -2.93 -1.64 15.54
CA PHE A 6 -2.26 -2.47 14.54
C PHE A 6 -0.74 -2.29 14.64
N ASP A 7 -0.29 -1.06 14.85
CA ASP A 7 1.14 -0.78 15.01
C ASP A 7 1.70 -1.49 16.23
N ASP A 8 0.96 -1.46 17.36
CA ASP A 8 1.39 -2.15 18.57
C ASP A 8 1.50 -3.64 18.34
N PHE A 9 0.53 -4.22 17.64
CA PHE A 9 0.56 -5.63 17.30
C PHE A 9 1.79 -5.96 16.47
N LEU A 10 2.07 -5.14 15.45
CA LEU A 10 3.23 -5.35 14.60
C LEU A 10 4.53 -5.26 15.37
N GLN A 11 4.64 -4.29 16.28
CA GLN A 11 5.85 -4.16 17.07
C GLN A 11 6.13 -5.39 17.91
N LYS A 12 5.09 -6.01 18.46
CA LYS A 12 5.24 -7.24 19.22
C LYS A 12 5.66 -8.39 18.34
N GLU A 13 5.01 -8.54 17.19
CA GLU A 13 5.29 -9.65 16.28
C GLU A 13 6.65 -9.51 15.63
N LEU A 14 7.10 -8.30 15.35
CA LEU A 14 8.40 -8.06 14.73
C LEU A 14 9.57 -8.41 15.63
N LYS A 15 9.32 -8.66 16.91
CA LYS A 15 10.37 -9.16 17.80
C LYS A 15 10.69 -10.63 17.55
N ARG A 16 9.83 -11.32 16.83
CA ARG A 16 10.02 -12.72 16.47
C ARG A 16 10.73 -12.78 15.12
N PRO A 17 11.90 -13.41 15.03
CA PRO A 17 12.72 -13.37 13.81
C PRO A 17 12.00 -13.84 12.55
N GLU A 18 11.22 -14.92 12.64
CA GLU A 18 10.54 -15.42 11.45
C GLU A 18 9.44 -14.47 10.98
N VAL A 19 8.73 -13.83 11.92
CA VAL A 19 7.68 -12.88 11.56
C VAL A 19 8.30 -11.64 10.93
N LYS A 20 9.41 -11.17 11.48
CA LYS A 20 10.09 -10.00 10.91
C LYS A 20 10.53 -10.27 9.49
N LYS A 21 11.03 -11.47 9.22
CA LYS A 21 11.47 -11.82 7.88
C LYS A 21 10.33 -11.79 6.89
N GLU A 22 9.17 -12.34 7.28
CA GLU A 22 7.99 -12.30 6.43
C GLU A 22 7.50 -10.88 6.23
N PHE A 23 7.50 -10.09 7.29
CA PHE A 23 7.07 -8.69 7.20
C PHE A 23 7.97 -7.91 6.25
N ASP A 24 9.28 -8.10 6.33
CA ASP A 24 10.22 -7.40 5.46
C ASP A 24 9.96 -7.71 3.99
N SER A 25 9.56 -8.96 3.69
CA SER A 25 9.28 -9.34 2.31
C SER A 25 7.99 -8.70 1.77
N LEU A 26 7.07 -8.29 2.66
CA LEU A 26 5.80 -7.67 2.27
C LEU A 26 5.79 -6.17 2.51
N GLU A 27 6.92 -5.61 2.96
CA GLU A 27 6.98 -4.23 3.38
C GLU A 27 6.56 -3.25 2.29
N GLU A 28 6.97 -3.51 1.06
CA GLU A 28 6.68 -2.59 -0.03
C GLU A 28 5.19 -2.51 -0.35
N GLU A 29 4.51 -3.66 -0.41
CA GLU A 29 3.07 -3.68 -0.66
C GLU A 29 2.32 -3.01 0.47
N TYR A 30 2.75 -3.27 1.71
CA TYR A 30 2.11 -2.68 2.87
C TYR A 30 2.32 -1.17 2.91
N ARG A 31 3.52 -0.73 2.60
CA ARG A 31 3.84 0.69 2.58
C ARG A 31 3.04 1.43 1.52
N LEU A 32 2.94 0.84 0.33
CA LEU A 32 2.15 1.40 -0.75
C LEU A 32 0.68 1.51 -0.34
N ALA A 33 0.14 0.45 0.27
CA ALA A 33 -1.25 0.44 0.70
C ALA A 33 -1.52 1.57 1.69
N THR A 34 -0.63 1.73 2.67
CA THR A 34 -0.79 2.77 3.69
C THR A 34 -0.76 4.17 3.06
N GLU A 35 0.15 4.37 2.12
CA GLU A 35 0.27 5.65 1.45
C GLU A 35 -0.97 5.96 0.62
N LEU A 36 -1.50 4.97 -0.08
CA LEU A 36 -2.69 5.16 -0.89
C LEU A 36 -3.91 5.51 -0.04
N ILE A 37 -4.06 4.85 1.10
CA ILE A 37 -5.14 5.18 2.02
C ILE A 37 -5.04 6.64 2.44
N ARG A 38 -3.86 7.07 2.83
CA ARG A 38 -3.65 8.43 3.29
C ARG A 38 -3.94 9.45 2.18
N LEU A 39 -3.45 9.20 0.98
CA LEU A 39 -3.68 10.09 -0.15
C LEU A 39 -5.15 10.17 -0.52
N ARG A 40 -5.83 9.02 -0.49
CA ARG A 40 -7.26 8.98 -0.80
C ARG A 40 -8.05 9.79 0.22
N GLN A 41 -7.77 9.59 1.51
CA GLN A 41 -8.48 10.29 2.57
C GLN A 41 -8.18 11.79 2.51
N LYS A 42 -6.95 12.16 2.19
CA LYS A 42 -6.58 13.56 2.04
C LYS A 42 -7.33 14.21 0.88
N ALA A 43 -7.60 13.44 -0.18
CA ALA A 43 -8.35 13.93 -1.32
C ALA A 43 -9.86 13.97 -1.05
N GLY A 44 -10.30 13.46 0.08
CA GLY A 44 -11.73 13.45 0.43
C GLY A 44 -12.53 12.40 -0.32
N LEU A 45 -11.88 11.35 -0.80
CA LEU A 45 -12.54 10.32 -1.59
C LEU A 45 -12.78 9.05 -0.78
N THR A 46 -13.93 8.42 -1.01
CA THR A 46 -14.15 7.08 -0.52
C THR A 46 -13.47 6.08 -1.46
N GLN A 47 -13.39 4.82 -1.03
CA GLN A 47 -12.87 3.78 -1.93
C GLN A 47 -13.71 3.68 -3.19
N ARG A 48 -15.03 3.82 -3.04
CA ARG A 48 -15.93 3.80 -4.19
C ARG A 48 -15.66 4.98 -5.13
N ASP A 49 -15.47 6.17 -4.57
CA ASP A 49 -15.18 7.36 -5.38
C ASP A 49 -13.90 7.15 -6.18
N LEU A 50 -12.87 6.63 -5.54
CA LEU A 50 -11.61 6.39 -6.24
C LEU A 50 -11.78 5.32 -7.31
N ALA A 51 -12.52 4.26 -7.00
CA ALA A 51 -12.78 3.20 -7.96
C ALA A 51 -13.45 3.74 -9.22
N GLU A 52 -14.43 4.64 -9.04
CA GLU A 52 -15.11 5.25 -10.17
C GLU A 52 -14.16 6.12 -10.99
N LYS A 53 -13.30 6.86 -10.32
CA LYS A 53 -12.36 7.73 -11.02
C LYS A 53 -11.36 6.94 -11.87
N VAL A 54 -10.92 5.79 -11.39
CA VAL A 54 -9.95 4.98 -12.14
C VAL A 54 -10.62 3.89 -12.96
N LYS A 55 -11.95 3.85 -12.95
CA LYS A 55 -12.74 2.90 -13.75
C LYS A 55 -12.42 1.45 -13.37
N THR A 56 -12.46 1.21 -12.08
CA THR A 56 -12.28 -0.14 -11.54
C THR A 56 -13.37 -0.38 -10.49
N SER A 57 -13.31 -1.52 -9.80
CA SER A 57 -14.29 -1.85 -8.78
C SER A 57 -13.81 -1.43 -7.40
N GLN A 58 -14.78 -1.19 -6.51
CA GLN A 58 -14.45 -0.87 -5.12
C GLN A 58 -13.67 -2.01 -4.46
N PRO A 59 -14.01 -3.31 -4.67
CA PRO A 59 -13.18 -4.37 -4.12
C PRO A 59 -11.75 -4.36 -4.61
N CYS A 60 -11.51 -3.89 -5.84
CA CYS A 60 -10.14 -3.77 -6.35
C CYS A 60 -9.36 -2.73 -5.54
N ILE A 61 -9.98 -1.57 -5.27
CA ILE A 61 -9.34 -0.54 -4.46
C ILE A 61 -9.13 -1.04 -3.03
N ALA A 62 -10.13 -1.71 -2.46
CA ALA A 62 -9.99 -2.25 -1.11
C ALA A 62 -8.83 -3.23 -1.02
N ARG A 63 -8.66 -4.05 -2.04
CA ARG A 63 -7.57 -5.01 -2.09
C ARG A 63 -6.22 -4.32 -2.19
N LEU A 64 -6.14 -3.27 -3.00
CA LEU A 64 -4.92 -2.48 -3.12
C LEU A 64 -4.55 -1.85 -1.78
N GLU A 65 -5.55 -1.36 -1.05
CA GLU A 65 -5.34 -0.71 0.24
C GLU A 65 -5.13 -1.68 1.39
N SER A 66 -5.30 -2.97 1.15
CA SER A 66 -5.07 -3.99 2.17
C SER A 66 -3.63 -4.48 2.20
N GLY A 67 -2.84 -4.11 1.21
CA GLY A 67 -1.48 -4.62 1.07
C GLY A 67 -1.41 -6.02 0.51
N LYS A 68 -2.55 -6.56 0.08
CA LYS A 68 -2.61 -7.93 -0.46
C LYS A 68 -2.58 -7.97 -1.98
N TYR A 69 -2.50 -6.82 -2.62
CA TYR A 69 -2.48 -6.76 -4.06
C TYR A 69 -1.04 -6.88 -4.55
N HIS A 70 -0.65 -8.08 -4.86
CA HIS A 70 0.68 -8.36 -5.42
C HIS A 70 0.62 -8.15 -6.94
N ASN A 71 1.74 -7.87 -7.55
CA ASN A 71 1.82 -7.73 -9.02
C ASN A 71 0.99 -6.58 -9.58
N VAL A 72 0.92 -5.48 -8.85
CA VAL A 72 0.26 -4.28 -9.34
C VAL A 72 1.05 -3.72 -10.52
N SER A 73 0.37 -3.45 -11.63
CA SER A 73 1.05 -2.91 -12.80
C SER A 73 1.35 -1.42 -12.62
N MET A 74 2.42 -0.97 -13.27
CA MET A 74 2.75 0.46 -13.24
C MET A 74 1.67 1.30 -13.91
N ALA A 75 1.05 0.76 -14.95
CA ALA A 75 -0.03 1.49 -15.63
C ALA A 75 -1.19 1.74 -14.68
N PHE A 76 -1.55 0.74 -13.88
CA PHE A 76 -2.63 0.89 -12.93
C PHE A 76 -2.25 1.88 -11.82
N LEU A 77 -1.02 1.80 -11.32
CA LEU A 77 -0.55 2.73 -10.30
C LEU A 77 -0.58 4.17 -10.82
N ARG A 78 -0.22 4.38 -12.08
CA ARG A 78 -0.29 5.72 -12.66
C ARG A 78 -1.72 6.24 -12.75
N LYS A 79 -2.67 5.37 -13.09
CA LYS A 79 -4.08 5.76 -13.12
C LYS A 79 -4.56 6.17 -11.73
N VAL A 80 -4.25 5.37 -10.73
CA VAL A 80 -4.62 5.70 -9.35
C VAL A 80 -3.95 7.00 -8.92
N GLY A 81 -2.67 7.14 -9.23
CA GLY A 81 -1.94 8.36 -8.89
C GLY A 81 -2.56 9.60 -9.50
N ARG A 82 -2.93 9.54 -10.78
CA ARG A 82 -3.57 10.68 -11.44
C ARG A 82 -4.88 11.07 -10.77
N ALA A 83 -5.66 10.07 -10.37
CA ALA A 83 -6.91 10.33 -9.68
C ALA A 83 -6.67 11.00 -8.33
N LEU A 84 -5.52 10.78 -7.73
CA LEU A 84 -5.16 11.35 -6.44
C LEU A 84 -4.26 12.58 -6.56
N GLY A 85 -3.91 12.97 -7.77
CA GLY A 85 -3.08 14.16 -8.01
C GLY A 85 -1.61 13.95 -7.73
N VAL A 86 -1.14 12.71 -7.80
CA VAL A 86 0.26 12.37 -7.56
C VAL A 86 0.79 11.46 -8.66
N GLU A 87 2.09 11.29 -8.71
CA GLU A 87 2.73 10.36 -9.63
C GLU A 87 3.50 9.33 -8.84
N PRO A 88 3.35 8.03 -9.15
CA PRO A 88 4.17 7.02 -8.51
C PRO A 88 5.61 7.17 -8.94
N HIS A 89 6.51 7.00 -8.00
CA HIS A 89 7.94 7.08 -8.25
C HIS A 89 8.57 5.76 -7.82
N ILE A 90 9.24 5.09 -8.75
CA ILE A 90 9.90 3.83 -8.47
C ILE A 90 11.36 3.96 -8.81
N SER A 91 12.20 3.56 -7.87
CA SER A 91 13.63 3.57 -8.07
C SER A 91 14.20 2.27 -7.51
N PHE A 92 15.40 1.95 -7.94
CA PHE A 92 16.09 0.77 -7.44
C PHE A 92 17.08 1.19 -6.35
N ARG A 93 17.16 0.37 -5.34
CA ARG A 93 18.15 0.52 -4.29
C ARG A 93 18.80 -0.83 -4.06
N ARG A 94 19.97 -0.81 -3.44
CA ARG A 94 20.65 -2.07 -3.14
C ARG A 94 19.81 -2.89 -2.18
N ALA A 95 19.64 -4.17 -2.49
CA ALA A 95 18.87 -5.05 -1.63
C ALA A 95 19.61 -5.32 -0.32
N ARG A 96 18.84 -5.44 0.76
CA ARG A 96 19.41 -5.77 2.05
C ARG A 96 19.96 -7.18 2.05
N GLY A 97 21.13 -7.35 2.71
CA GLY A 97 21.71 -8.67 2.86
C GLY A 97 22.20 -9.28 1.57
N THR A 98 22.28 -8.51 0.50
CA THR A 98 22.79 -8.96 -0.77
C THR A 98 24.27 -8.64 -0.86
N HIS A 99 25.02 -9.60 -1.33
CA HIS A 99 26.47 -9.47 -1.40
C HIS A 99 26.97 -9.50 -2.82
#